data_60b1d0a0a4c491df50408147e4e0b33c
#
_entry.id   60b1d0a0a4c491df50408147e4e0b33c
#
_cell.length_a   1.000
_cell.length_b   1.000
_cell.length_c   1.000
_cell.angle_alpha   90.00
_cell.angle_beta   90.00
_cell.angle_gamma   90.00
#
_symmetry.space_group_name_H-M   'P 1'
#
loop_
_entity.id
_entity.type
_entity.pdbx_description
1 polymer ?
#
loop_
_entity_poly.entity_id
_entity_poly.type
_entity_poly.pdbx_seq_one_letter_code
_entity_poly.pdbx_strand_id
1 'polypeptide(L)'
;NFGEVKDSHLHAGVKMGHFSYIGNAEIGEDVNIGAGTITCNYDGQHKHPTEIGEGAFIGSDTMLVAPLKIGRGAKTGAGSVVTHDVGDYEVVAGVPAKPLKKKE
;
A
#
# COMPACT_ATOMS: atom_id res chain seq x y z
N ASN A 1 0.69 13.91 15.16
CA ASN A 1 0.30 13.07 14.05
C ASN A 1 0.32 11.60 14.46
N PHE A 2 -0.72 10.88 14.14
CA PHE A 2 -0.92 9.53 14.66
C PHE A 2 -0.66 8.48 13.59
N GLY A 3 0.51 8.53 12.99
CA GLY A 3 0.97 7.48 12.10
C GLY A 3 2.24 6.88 12.65
N GLU A 4 2.50 5.63 12.32
CA GLU A 4 3.74 4.99 12.71
C GLU A 4 4.47 4.47 11.48
N VAL A 5 5.77 4.74 11.40
CA VAL A 5 6.65 4.23 10.34
C VAL A 5 7.80 3.52 11.02
N LYS A 6 7.99 2.25 10.68
CA LYS A 6 9.02 1.43 11.33
C LYS A 6 9.81 0.64 10.30
N ASP A 7 11.13 0.69 10.41
CA ASP A 7 12.04 -0.07 9.55
C ASP A 7 11.69 0.10 8.06
N SER A 8 11.41 1.35 7.66
CA SER A 8 10.93 1.66 6.31
C SER A 8 11.68 2.84 5.73
N HIS A 9 11.67 2.90 4.39
CA HIS A 9 12.28 4.00 3.66
C HIS A 9 11.20 4.68 2.81
N LEU A 10 10.92 5.93 3.11
CA LEU A 10 9.96 6.74 2.37
C LEU A 10 10.71 7.77 1.54
N HIS A 11 10.52 7.71 0.23
CA HIS A 11 11.16 8.66 -0.67
C HIS A 11 10.46 10.00 -0.65
N ALA A 12 10.98 10.96 -1.42
CA ALA A 12 10.46 12.33 -1.41
C ALA A 12 8.98 12.38 -1.83
N GLY A 13 8.23 13.29 -1.25
CA GLY A 13 6.85 13.57 -1.66
C GLY A 13 5.81 12.58 -1.16
N VAL A 14 6.19 11.62 -0.31
CA VAL A 14 5.22 10.67 0.24
C VAL A 14 4.27 11.39 1.18
N LYS A 15 2.97 11.19 0.98
CA LYS A 15 1.92 11.70 1.86
C LYS A 15 1.26 10.53 2.57
N MET A 16 1.12 10.65 3.88
CA MET A 16 0.57 9.57 4.69
C MET A 16 -0.51 10.12 5.62
N GLY A 17 -1.69 9.49 5.57
CA GLY A 17 -2.80 9.88 6.41
C GLY A 17 -2.66 9.42 7.86
N HIS A 18 -3.54 9.89 8.71
CA HIS A 18 -3.53 9.57 10.13
C HIS A 18 -3.85 8.10 10.39
N PHE A 19 -3.34 7.60 11.51
CA PHE A 19 -3.61 6.23 11.97
C PHE A 19 -3.15 5.17 10.99
N SER A 20 -2.13 5.49 10.17
CA SER A 20 -1.53 4.51 9.27
C SER A 20 -0.33 3.85 9.96
N TYR A 21 -0.09 2.59 9.64
CA TYR A 21 1.11 1.89 10.08
C TYR A 21 1.88 1.38 8.87
N ILE A 22 3.12 1.82 8.74
CA ILE A 22 4.01 1.40 7.65
C ILE A 22 5.22 0.72 8.27
N GLY A 23 5.34 -0.57 8.04
CA GLY A 23 6.46 -1.34 8.56
C GLY A 23 7.12 -2.18 7.48
N ASN A 24 8.45 -2.24 7.53
CA ASN A 24 9.27 -3.01 6.60
C ASN A 24 8.95 -2.71 5.14
N ALA A 25 8.81 -1.42 4.80
CA ALA A 25 8.35 -1.01 3.48
C ALA A 25 9.34 -0.07 2.80
N GLU A 26 9.37 -0.17 1.47
CA GLU A 26 10.08 0.76 0.59
C GLU A 26 9.00 1.51 -0.18
N ILE A 27 8.85 2.81 0.07
CA ILE A 27 7.79 3.63 -0.50
C ILE A 27 8.41 4.60 -1.50
N GLY A 28 8.04 4.47 -2.76
CA GLY A 28 8.57 5.31 -3.83
C GLY A 28 8.14 6.76 -3.75
N GLU A 29 8.66 7.60 -4.64
CA GLU A 29 8.36 9.03 -4.63
C GLU A 29 6.90 9.30 -4.92
N ASP A 30 6.37 10.35 -4.29
CA ASP A 30 5.03 10.88 -4.54
C ASP A 30 3.89 9.87 -4.34
N VAL A 31 4.12 8.86 -3.50
CA VAL A 31 3.07 7.91 -3.13
C VAL A 31 2.13 8.58 -2.13
N ASN A 32 0.84 8.38 -2.33
CA ASN A 32 -0.17 8.84 -1.39
C ASN A 32 -0.74 7.64 -0.63
N ILE A 33 -0.60 7.66 0.68
CA ILE A 33 -1.10 6.58 1.54
C ILE A 33 -2.28 7.12 2.33
N GLY A 34 -3.47 6.57 2.07
CA GLY A 34 -4.69 7.00 2.74
C GLY A 34 -4.70 6.69 4.23
N ALA A 35 -5.52 7.42 4.97
CA ALA A 35 -5.62 7.24 6.41
C ALA A 35 -6.05 5.82 6.77
N GLY A 36 -5.50 5.28 7.84
CA GLY A 36 -5.86 3.95 8.31
C GLY A 36 -5.23 2.79 7.54
N THR A 37 -4.33 3.08 6.61
CA THR A 37 -3.65 2.03 5.85
C THR A 37 -2.64 1.30 6.73
N ILE A 38 -2.59 -0.01 6.60
CA ILE A 38 -1.71 -0.84 7.42
C ILE A 38 -0.96 -1.82 6.53
N THR A 39 0.37 -1.86 6.68
CA THR A 39 1.15 -2.94 6.10
C THR A 39 1.12 -4.10 7.10
N CYS A 40 0.51 -5.22 6.68
CA CYS A 40 0.47 -6.42 7.51
C CYS A 40 1.79 -7.16 7.31
N ASN A 41 2.82 -6.69 8.00
CA ASN A 41 4.19 -7.10 7.73
C ASN A 41 4.69 -8.28 8.55
N TYR A 42 3.89 -8.76 9.49
CA TYR A 42 4.31 -9.84 10.38
C TYR A 42 3.30 -10.97 10.35
N ASP A 43 3.76 -12.19 10.11
CA ASP A 43 2.89 -13.37 9.97
C ASP A 43 2.84 -14.23 11.25
N GLY A 44 3.41 -13.74 12.35
CA GLY A 44 3.52 -14.49 13.59
C GLY A 44 4.88 -15.13 13.79
N GLN A 45 5.69 -15.22 12.74
CA GLN A 45 7.04 -15.78 12.80
C GLN A 45 8.07 -14.88 12.14
N HIS A 46 7.76 -14.36 10.95
CA HIS A 46 8.70 -13.56 10.16
C HIS A 46 8.07 -12.27 9.71
N LYS A 47 8.90 -11.22 9.60
CA LYS A 47 8.48 -9.97 8.99
C LYS A 47 8.74 -10.04 7.49
N HIS A 48 7.82 -9.47 6.72
CA HIS A 48 7.88 -9.48 5.26
C HIS A 48 7.82 -8.06 4.72
N PRO A 49 8.52 -7.78 3.61
CA PRO A 49 8.58 -6.43 3.05
C PRO A 49 7.38 -6.10 2.16
N THR A 50 7.11 -4.81 2.05
CA THR A 50 6.16 -4.26 1.09
C THR A 50 6.89 -3.21 0.26
N GLU A 51 6.72 -3.24 -1.06
CA GLU A 51 7.28 -2.22 -1.95
C GLU A 51 6.15 -1.52 -2.66
N ILE A 52 6.17 -0.20 -2.65
CA ILE A 52 5.15 0.61 -3.31
C ILE A 52 5.84 1.52 -4.31
N GLY A 53 5.50 1.40 -5.57
CA GLY A 53 6.13 2.12 -6.65
C GLY A 53 5.74 3.59 -6.69
N GLU A 54 6.54 4.38 -7.39
CA GLU A 54 6.37 5.82 -7.52
C GLU A 54 4.96 6.18 -7.97
N GLY A 55 4.39 7.21 -7.34
CA GLY A 55 3.10 7.76 -7.75
C GLY A 55 1.88 6.90 -7.45
N ALA A 56 2.05 5.79 -6.75
CA ALA A 56 0.91 4.93 -6.42
C ALA A 56 -0.04 5.64 -5.43
N PHE A 57 -1.30 5.28 -5.50
CA PHE A 57 -2.33 5.83 -4.63
C PHE A 57 -2.97 4.70 -3.83
N ILE A 58 -2.71 4.70 -2.53
CA ILE A 58 -3.28 3.68 -1.64
C ILE A 58 -4.49 4.29 -0.95
N GLY A 59 -5.67 3.74 -1.19
CA GLY A 59 -6.91 4.25 -0.60
C GLY A 59 -6.95 4.09 0.90
N SER A 60 -7.81 4.85 1.56
CA SER A 60 -7.93 4.80 3.03
C SER A 60 -8.35 3.42 3.51
N ASP A 61 -7.87 3.04 4.69
CA ASP A 61 -8.20 1.77 5.34
C ASP A 61 -7.83 0.54 4.50
N THR A 62 -6.81 0.66 3.65
CA THR A 62 -6.32 -0.47 2.87
C THR A 62 -5.38 -1.32 3.72
N MET A 63 -5.57 -2.64 3.68
CA MET A 63 -4.66 -3.57 4.32
C MET A 63 -3.74 -4.16 3.24
N LEU A 64 -2.44 -3.98 3.40
CA LEU A 64 -1.46 -4.49 2.46
C LEU A 64 -0.79 -5.71 3.09
N VAL A 65 -1.12 -6.89 2.60
CA VAL A 65 -0.62 -8.13 3.18
C VAL A 65 0.73 -8.48 2.57
N ALA A 66 1.79 -8.28 3.34
CA ALA A 66 3.15 -8.54 2.89
C ALA A 66 3.46 -10.04 2.86
N PRO A 67 4.38 -10.51 2.00
CA PRO A 67 5.18 -9.71 1.06
C PRO A 67 4.34 -9.24 -0.13
N LEU A 68 4.60 -8.02 -0.58
CA LEU A 68 3.72 -7.41 -1.57
C LEU A 68 4.46 -6.36 -2.39
N LYS A 69 4.17 -6.29 -3.68
CA LYS A 69 4.64 -5.22 -4.55
C LYS A 69 3.46 -4.50 -5.17
N ILE A 70 3.43 -3.19 -5.01
CA ILE A 70 2.45 -2.32 -5.64
C ILE A 70 3.20 -1.55 -6.73
N GLY A 71 2.75 -1.66 -7.96
CA GLY A 71 3.43 -1.07 -9.11
C GLY A 71 3.34 0.45 -9.16
N ARG A 72 4.12 1.04 -10.07
CA ARG A 72 4.13 2.48 -10.28
C ARG A 72 2.75 2.95 -10.72
N GLY A 73 2.27 4.04 -10.13
CA GLY A 73 1.00 4.63 -10.51
C GLY A 73 -0.22 3.76 -10.26
N ALA A 74 -0.05 2.63 -9.56
CA ALA A 74 -1.16 1.75 -9.24
C ALA A 74 -2.07 2.39 -8.20
N LYS A 75 -3.33 1.95 -8.15
CA LYS A 75 -4.30 2.47 -7.20
C LYS A 75 -5.04 1.35 -6.51
N THR A 76 -5.27 1.53 -5.21
CA THR A 76 -6.13 0.61 -4.46
C THR A 76 -7.34 1.38 -3.96
N GLY A 77 -8.52 0.76 -4.08
CA GLY A 77 -9.75 1.36 -3.55
C GLY A 77 -9.75 1.36 -2.02
N ALA A 78 -10.49 2.29 -1.43
CA ALA A 78 -10.60 2.38 0.02
C ALA A 78 -11.18 1.09 0.60
N GLY A 79 -10.66 0.68 1.75
CA GLY A 79 -11.12 -0.52 2.45
C GLY A 79 -10.71 -1.83 1.82
N SER A 80 -9.79 -1.80 0.86
CA SER A 80 -9.35 -3.02 0.17
C SER A 80 -8.39 -3.83 1.04
N VAL A 81 -8.37 -5.14 0.81
CA VAL A 81 -7.37 -6.03 1.40
C VAL A 81 -6.57 -6.62 0.25
N VAL A 82 -5.34 -6.12 0.09
CA VAL A 82 -4.48 -6.48 -1.05
C VAL A 82 -3.60 -7.65 -0.67
N THR A 83 -3.82 -8.79 -1.30
CA THR A 83 -3.12 -10.03 -0.98
C THR A 83 -2.20 -10.50 -2.10
N HIS A 84 -2.24 -9.86 -3.26
CA HIS A 84 -1.41 -10.19 -4.42
C HIS A 84 -0.79 -8.94 -4.99
N ASP A 85 0.35 -9.10 -5.64
CA ASP A 85 1.04 -7.97 -6.27
C ASP A 85 0.13 -7.24 -7.25
N VAL A 86 0.30 -5.92 -7.32
CA VAL A 86 -0.46 -5.05 -8.21
C VAL A 86 0.49 -4.52 -9.27
N GLY A 87 0.15 -4.68 -10.53
CA GLY A 87 0.98 -4.23 -11.63
C GLY A 87 0.97 -2.71 -11.79
N ASP A 88 1.92 -2.20 -12.59
CA ASP A 88 2.01 -0.77 -12.86
C ASP A 88 0.70 -0.26 -13.43
N TYR A 89 0.23 0.86 -12.90
CA TYR A 89 -0.98 1.57 -13.33
C TYR A 89 -2.27 0.74 -13.20
N GLU A 90 -2.20 -0.39 -12.54
CA GLU A 90 -3.37 -1.23 -12.31
C GLU A 90 -4.22 -0.66 -11.19
N VAL A 91 -5.54 -0.81 -11.30
CA VAL A 91 -6.48 -0.39 -10.25
C VAL A 91 -7.12 -1.63 -9.67
N VAL A 92 -7.01 -1.80 -8.36
CA VAL A 92 -7.59 -2.95 -7.65
C VAL A 92 -8.49 -2.46 -6.53
N ALA A 93 -9.49 -3.26 -6.19
CA ALA A 93 -10.38 -2.93 -5.08
C ALA A 93 -11.06 -4.21 -4.55
N GLY A 94 -11.51 -4.13 -3.30
CA GLY A 94 -12.31 -5.19 -2.69
C GLY A 94 -11.56 -6.02 -1.67
N VAL A 95 -12.24 -7.03 -1.14
CA VAL A 95 -11.72 -7.96 -0.13
C VAL A 95 -11.99 -9.38 -0.62
N PRO A 96 -11.00 -10.10 -1.14
CA PRO A 96 -9.66 -9.63 -1.50
C PRO A 96 -9.70 -8.68 -2.70
N ALA A 97 -8.72 -7.78 -2.76
CA ALA A 97 -8.65 -6.82 -3.86
C ALA A 97 -8.38 -7.53 -5.19
N LYS A 98 -9.11 -7.11 -6.21
CA LYS A 98 -9.00 -7.66 -7.56
C LYS A 98 -8.94 -6.51 -8.56
N PRO A 99 -8.29 -6.74 -9.72
CA PRO A 99 -8.26 -5.71 -10.75
C PRO A 99 -9.65 -5.31 -11.20
N LEU A 100 -9.85 -4.00 -11.37
CA LEU A 100 -11.10 -3.48 -11.92
C LEU A 100 -11.01 -3.51 -13.43
N LYS A 101 -12.08 -3.93 -14.09
CA LYS A 101 -12.12 -3.95 -15.55
C LYS A 101 -12.22 -2.52 -16.05
N LYS A 102 -11.43 -2.22 -17.08
CA LYS A 102 -11.57 -0.94 -17.75
C LYS A 102 -12.85 -0.92 -18.57
N LYS A 103 -13.52 0.22 -18.55
CA LYS A 103 -14.63 0.44 -19.47
C LYS A 103 -14.08 0.85 -20.80
N GLU A 104 -14.59 0.28 -21.81
CA GLU A 104 -14.26 0.64 -23.17
C GLU A 104 -15.06 1.84 -23.62
#